data_c79304e749402b2bf6db40c44e3e947e
#
_entry.id   c79304e749402b2bf6db40c44e3e947e
#
_cell.length_a   1.000
_cell.length_b   1.000
_cell.length_c   1.000
_cell.angle_alpha   90.00
_cell.angle_beta   90.00
_cell.angle_gamma   90.00
#
_symmetry.space_group_name_H-M   'P 1'
#
loop_
_entity.id
_entity.type
_entity.pdbx_description
1 polymer ?
#
loop_
_entity_poly.entity_id
_entity_poly.type
_entity_poly.pdbx_seq_one_letter_code
_entity_poly.pdbx_strand_id
1 'polypeptide(L)'
;MNVFIDTYSPNNNYISYNKFKFSDIPVLSLKQYFLNSRENLYFLLLSFFQLSTYSKISLLPSHWSPSGPFSTFIPLLLCYLIELLNIIYQFIIETYKTYKFNYCNTITVINKKTNIGYNKKIKDIVVGDLLLINKNSIIPVDGLVYKIYDDEYAKINLANL
;
A
#
# COMPACT_ATOMS: atom_id res chain seq x y z
N MET A 1 -24.79 -14.08 -13.73
CA MET A 1 -24.21 -15.11 -12.83
C MET A 1 -24.24 -14.56 -11.42
N ASN A 2 -25.06 -15.14 -10.58
CA ASN A 2 -25.22 -14.71 -9.20
C ASN A 2 -24.66 -15.79 -8.28
N VAL A 3 -23.63 -15.49 -7.53
CA VAL A 3 -22.94 -16.41 -6.62
C VAL A 3 -23.21 -15.96 -5.20
N PHE A 4 -23.66 -16.88 -4.35
CA PHE A 4 -23.79 -16.63 -2.92
C PHE A 4 -22.56 -17.15 -2.22
N ILE A 5 -21.97 -16.31 -1.40
CA ILE A 5 -20.80 -16.63 -0.60
C ILE A 5 -21.19 -16.48 0.88
N ASP A 6 -20.96 -17.51 1.67
CA ASP A 6 -21.08 -17.43 3.11
C ASP A 6 -19.73 -16.93 3.67
N THR A 7 -19.75 -15.86 4.44
CA THR A 7 -18.52 -15.16 4.86
C THR A 7 -17.97 -15.73 6.16
N TYR A 8 -16.68 -15.95 6.20
CA TYR A 8 -15.96 -16.39 7.40
C TYR A 8 -14.92 -15.33 7.79
N SER A 9 -15.35 -14.26 8.48
CA SER A 9 -14.42 -13.29 9.07
C SER A 9 -14.91 -12.80 10.44
N PRO A 10 -14.01 -12.58 11.41
CA PRO A 10 -14.42 -12.06 12.71
C PRO A 10 -14.75 -10.57 12.61
N ASN A 11 -15.96 -10.23 12.97
CA ASN A 11 -16.52 -8.91 13.36
C ASN A 11 -16.25 -7.64 12.52
N ASN A 12 -15.31 -7.60 11.59
CA ASN A 12 -15.07 -6.39 10.79
C ASN A 12 -14.30 -6.74 9.51
N ASN A 13 -14.95 -6.60 8.34
CA ASN A 13 -14.35 -6.88 7.05
C ASN A 13 -13.66 -5.63 6.48
N TYR A 14 -12.69 -5.09 7.22
CA TYR A 14 -11.91 -3.95 6.76
C TYR A 14 -10.66 -4.42 6.01
N ILE A 15 -10.60 -4.14 4.71
CA ILE A 15 -9.46 -4.50 3.86
C ILE A 15 -8.57 -3.28 3.73
N SER A 16 -7.29 -3.40 4.11
CA SER A 16 -6.28 -2.36 3.94
C SER A 16 -5.36 -2.67 2.77
N TYR A 17 -5.25 -1.71 1.85
CA TYR A 17 -4.25 -1.76 0.77
C TYR A 17 -2.89 -1.18 1.19
N ASN A 18 -2.82 -0.53 2.36
CA ASN A 18 -1.57 0.07 2.84
C ASN A 18 -0.59 -1.03 3.24
N LYS A 19 0.58 -1.04 2.60
CA LYS A 19 1.68 -1.98 2.87
C LYS A 19 2.45 -1.64 4.15
N PHE A 20 2.38 -0.38 4.61
CA PHE A 20 3.10 0.15 5.77
C PHE A 20 2.32 1.27 6.44
N LYS A 21 2.67 1.62 7.68
CA LYS A 21 2.07 2.73 8.42
C LYS A 21 2.73 4.05 8.05
N PHE A 22 2.04 5.15 8.24
CA PHE A 22 2.59 6.50 8.01
C PHE A 22 3.87 6.76 8.83
N SER A 23 3.91 6.27 10.07
CA SER A 23 5.09 6.35 10.95
C SER A 23 6.34 5.70 10.39
N ASP A 24 6.18 4.72 9.51
CA ASP A 24 7.29 3.91 9.00
C ASP A 24 7.94 4.55 7.75
N ILE A 25 7.28 5.56 7.15
CA ILE A 25 7.73 6.22 5.92
C ILE A 25 9.17 6.74 6.01
N PRO A 26 9.59 7.47 7.07
CA PRO A 26 10.96 7.99 7.15
C PRO A 26 12.01 6.88 7.17
N VAL A 27 11.76 5.83 7.95
CA VAL A 27 12.68 4.69 8.06
C VAL A 27 12.70 3.89 6.76
N LEU A 28 11.53 3.66 6.16
CA LEU A 28 11.40 2.93 4.91
C LEU A 28 12.11 3.65 3.77
N SER A 29 11.94 4.97 3.66
CA SER A 29 12.58 5.78 2.63
C SER A 29 14.11 5.77 2.76
N LEU A 30 14.63 5.91 3.97
CA LEU A 30 16.08 5.81 4.22
C LEU A 30 16.61 4.43 3.85
N LYS A 31 15.90 3.37 4.26
CA LYS A 31 16.30 2.00 3.93
C LYS A 31 16.25 1.76 2.43
N GLN A 32 15.19 2.14 1.77
CA GLN A 32 15.01 1.92 0.33
C GLN A 32 16.02 2.70 -0.50
N TYR A 33 16.27 3.96 -0.16
CA TYR A 33 17.15 4.83 -0.93
C TYR A 33 18.63 4.52 -0.70
N PHE A 34 19.06 4.33 0.55
CA PHE A 34 20.47 4.17 0.86
C PHE A 34 20.93 2.72 1.01
N LEU A 35 20.12 1.86 1.66
CA LEU A 35 20.58 0.49 1.94
C LEU A 35 20.31 -0.47 0.79
N ASN A 36 19.29 -0.24 -0.03
CA ASN A 36 19.03 -1.07 -1.20
C ASN A 36 19.86 -0.69 -2.42
N SER A 37 20.45 0.52 -2.45
CA SER A 37 21.34 0.99 -3.52
C SER A 37 22.77 1.16 -2.99
N ARG A 38 23.68 0.30 -3.46
CA ARG A 38 25.11 0.42 -3.12
C ARG A 38 25.72 1.74 -3.57
N GLU A 39 25.26 2.24 -4.71
CA GLU A 39 25.72 3.52 -5.29
C GLU A 39 25.35 4.69 -4.40
N ASN A 40 24.10 4.76 -3.94
CA ASN A 40 23.64 5.83 -3.05
C ASN A 40 24.35 5.78 -1.69
N LEU A 41 24.63 4.58 -1.18
CA LEU A 41 25.41 4.41 0.04
C LEU A 41 26.84 4.92 -0.14
N TYR A 42 27.47 4.63 -1.28
CA TYR A 42 28.79 5.15 -1.59
C TYR A 42 28.81 6.68 -1.65
N PHE A 43 27.85 7.31 -2.35
CA PHE A 43 27.72 8.77 -2.40
C PHE A 43 27.42 9.39 -1.04
N LEU A 44 26.68 8.68 -0.17
CA LEU A 44 26.46 9.12 1.20
C LEU A 44 27.78 9.16 1.99
N LEU A 45 28.59 8.11 1.91
CA LEU A 45 29.91 8.09 2.55
C LEU A 45 30.83 9.16 2.00
N LEU A 46 30.84 9.35 0.68
CA LEU A 46 31.62 10.42 0.02
C LEU A 46 31.16 11.80 0.49
N SER A 47 29.86 12.03 0.65
CA SER A 47 29.32 13.31 1.13
C SER A 47 29.74 13.58 2.58
N PHE A 48 29.76 12.58 3.46
CA PHE A 48 30.30 12.72 4.82
C PHE A 48 31.80 13.05 4.82
N PHE A 49 32.57 12.39 3.96
CA PHE A 49 33.97 12.69 3.79
C PHE A 49 34.19 14.15 3.36
N GLN A 50 33.43 14.64 2.36
CA GLN A 50 33.51 16.03 1.90
C GLN A 50 33.06 17.02 2.98
N LEU A 51 32.00 16.74 3.73
CA LEU A 51 31.56 17.59 4.83
C LEU A 51 32.61 17.71 5.94
N SER A 52 33.41 16.66 6.16
CA SER A 52 34.49 16.70 7.17
C SER A 52 35.63 17.65 6.81
N THR A 53 35.75 18.07 5.53
CA THR A 53 36.69 19.09 5.07
C THR A 53 36.19 20.53 5.27
N TYR A 54 34.93 20.70 5.73
CA TYR A 54 34.37 22.03 5.96
C TYR A 54 35.10 22.79 7.06
N SER A 55 35.47 24.01 6.82
CA SER A 55 36.36 24.82 7.68
C SER A 55 35.89 24.98 9.14
N LYS A 56 34.59 24.90 9.39
CA LYS A 56 34.02 24.96 10.75
C LYS A 56 34.09 23.63 11.51
N ILE A 57 34.18 22.50 10.80
CA ILE A 57 34.29 21.16 11.38
C ILE A 57 35.76 20.75 11.47
N SER A 58 36.57 21.16 10.49
CA SER A 58 38.05 21.05 10.39
C SER A 58 38.64 19.69 10.78
N LEU A 59 37.94 18.59 10.53
CA LEU A 59 38.49 17.27 10.77
C LEU A 59 39.53 16.87 9.73
N LEU A 60 39.40 17.37 8.50
CA LEU A 60 40.32 17.10 7.38
C LEU A 60 40.70 18.37 6.66
N PRO A 61 41.90 18.43 6.02
CA PRO A 61 42.32 19.59 5.26
C PRO A 61 41.38 19.96 4.12
N SER A 62 41.05 21.24 3.95
CA SER A 62 40.08 21.72 2.95
C SER A 62 40.48 21.43 1.50
N HIS A 63 41.79 21.30 1.21
CA HIS A 63 42.30 20.98 -0.14
C HIS A 63 42.00 19.55 -0.59
N TRP A 64 41.51 18.67 0.30
CA TRP A 64 41.11 17.30 -0.04
C TRP A 64 39.75 17.22 -0.75
N SER A 65 38.98 18.30 -0.69
CA SER A 65 37.71 18.40 -1.45
C SER A 65 37.74 19.61 -2.41
N PRO A 66 38.32 19.46 -3.60
CA PRO A 66 38.47 20.59 -4.55
C PRO A 66 37.12 21.09 -5.08
N SER A 67 36.08 20.24 -5.08
CA SER A 67 34.71 20.59 -5.52
C SER A 67 33.84 21.26 -4.44
N GLY A 68 34.39 21.41 -3.22
CA GLY A 68 33.67 21.97 -2.08
C GLY A 68 32.92 20.97 -1.23
N PRO A 69 32.61 21.34 0.02
CA PRO A 69 32.09 20.38 1.03
C PRO A 69 30.68 19.94 0.77
N PHE A 70 29.88 20.66 -0.02
CA PHE A 70 28.45 20.36 -0.25
C PHE A 70 28.14 19.82 -1.66
N SER A 71 29.17 19.67 -2.52
CA SER A 71 28.99 19.35 -3.94
C SER A 71 28.25 18.02 -4.18
N THR A 72 28.50 17.01 -3.36
CA THR A 72 27.82 15.70 -3.46
C THR A 72 26.58 15.63 -2.57
N PHE A 73 26.61 16.32 -1.43
CA PHE A 73 25.53 16.26 -0.45
C PHE A 73 24.21 16.85 -0.98
N ILE A 74 24.26 18.03 -1.64
CA ILE A 74 23.06 18.71 -2.14
C ILE A 74 22.33 17.88 -3.20
N PRO A 75 22.98 17.40 -4.28
CA PRO A 75 22.32 16.52 -5.26
C PRO A 75 21.75 15.23 -4.64
N LEU A 76 22.50 14.61 -3.73
CA LEU A 76 22.06 13.39 -3.04
C LEU A 76 20.80 13.65 -2.21
N LEU A 77 20.76 14.77 -1.47
CA LEU A 77 19.60 15.17 -0.69
C LEU A 77 18.38 15.45 -1.57
N LEU A 78 18.55 16.12 -2.72
CA LEU A 78 17.46 16.38 -3.66
C LEU A 78 16.88 15.08 -4.22
N CYS A 79 17.73 14.14 -4.63
CA CYS A 79 17.28 12.84 -5.11
C CYS A 79 16.55 12.04 -4.00
N TYR A 80 17.05 12.08 -2.76
CA TYR A 80 16.38 11.47 -1.62
C TYR A 80 15.00 12.10 -1.35
N LEU A 81 14.87 13.42 -1.44
CA LEU A 81 13.58 14.10 -1.26
C LEU A 81 12.57 13.70 -2.33
N ILE A 82 12.99 13.52 -3.58
CA ILE A 82 12.13 13.02 -4.65
C ILE A 82 11.62 11.61 -4.32
N GLU A 83 12.48 10.71 -3.86
CA GLU A 83 12.10 9.35 -3.46
C GLU A 83 11.15 9.36 -2.28
N LEU A 84 11.40 10.20 -1.27
CA LEU A 84 10.50 10.39 -0.14
C LEU A 84 9.11 10.85 -0.58
N LEU A 85 9.03 11.81 -1.50
CA LEU A 85 7.76 12.28 -2.06
C LEU A 85 7.03 11.17 -2.83
N ASN A 86 7.74 10.33 -3.57
CA ASN A 86 7.15 9.17 -4.26
C ASN A 86 6.53 8.18 -3.28
N ILE A 87 7.19 7.88 -2.18
CA ILE A 87 6.66 6.97 -1.15
C ILE A 87 5.42 7.57 -0.48
N ILE A 88 5.45 8.86 -0.15
CA ILE A 88 4.28 9.57 0.40
C ILE A 88 3.11 9.54 -0.59
N TYR A 89 3.36 9.79 -1.87
CA TYR A 89 2.34 9.74 -2.91
C TYR A 89 1.71 8.35 -3.05
N GLN A 90 2.53 7.29 -3.05
CA GLN A 90 2.03 5.92 -3.06
C GLN A 90 1.17 5.62 -1.83
N PHE A 91 1.59 6.05 -0.64
CA PHE A 91 0.81 5.88 0.59
C PHE A 91 -0.55 6.57 0.51
N ILE A 92 -0.61 7.79 -0.02
CA ILE A 92 -1.88 8.53 -0.21
C ILE A 92 -2.80 7.77 -1.17
N ILE A 93 -2.29 7.27 -2.30
CA ILE A 93 -3.07 6.50 -3.26
C ILE A 93 -3.61 5.21 -2.63
N GLU A 94 -2.78 4.46 -1.91
CA GLU A 94 -3.19 3.22 -1.24
C GLU A 94 -4.25 3.49 -0.16
N THR A 95 -4.09 4.57 0.62
CA THR A 95 -5.08 5.01 1.60
C THR A 95 -6.41 5.40 0.93
N TYR A 96 -6.36 6.13 -0.18
CA TYR A 96 -7.56 6.47 -0.95
C TYR A 96 -8.25 5.23 -1.52
N LYS A 97 -7.49 4.27 -2.06
CA LYS A 97 -8.03 2.97 -2.53
C LYS A 97 -8.69 2.20 -1.40
N THR A 98 -8.04 2.14 -0.23
CA THR A 98 -8.59 1.52 0.99
C THR A 98 -9.92 2.16 1.38
N TYR A 99 -9.97 3.48 1.42
CA TYR A 99 -11.19 4.21 1.74
C TYR A 99 -12.30 3.93 0.72
N LYS A 100 -12.01 4.10 -0.57
CA LYS A 100 -12.98 3.87 -1.65
C LYS A 100 -13.53 2.45 -1.62
N PHE A 101 -12.66 1.45 -1.43
CA PHE A 101 -13.07 0.05 -1.38
C PHE A 101 -14.03 -0.23 -0.21
N ASN A 102 -13.69 0.19 0.99
CA ASN A 102 -14.44 -0.15 2.19
C ASN A 102 -15.73 0.67 2.38
N TYR A 103 -15.73 1.93 1.96
CA TYR A 103 -16.82 2.88 2.27
C TYR A 103 -17.70 3.25 1.08
N CYS A 104 -17.16 3.28 -0.14
CA CYS A 104 -17.92 3.66 -1.33
C CYS A 104 -18.53 2.46 -2.04
N ASN A 105 -17.91 1.29 -1.98
CA ASN A 105 -18.44 0.11 -2.62
C ASN A 105 -19.48 -0.56 -1.72
N THR A 106 -20.60 -0.94 -2.35
CA THR A 106 -21.69 -1.67 -1.72
C THR A 106 -21.91 -2.99 -2.43
N ILE A 107 -22.35 -3.99 -1.68
CA ILE A 107 -22.73 -5.29 -2.19
C ILE A 107 -24.13 -5.64 -1.71
N THR A 108 -24.86 -6.38 -2.52
CA THR A 108 -26.19 -6.84 -2.15
C THR A 108 -26.09 -8.06 -1.23
N VAL A 109 -26.62 -7.92 -0.04
CA VAL A 109 -26.74 -8.99 0.96
C VAL A 109 -28.18 -9.47 0.97
N ILE A 110 -28.40 -10.77 0.98
CA ILE A 110 -29.74 -11.36 1.04
C ILE A 110 -30.04 -11.78 2.49
N ASN A 111 -31.16 -11.30 3.00
CA ASN A 111 -31.64 -11.73 4.30
C ASN A 111 -32.19 -13.16 4.18
N LYS A 112 -31.62 -14.11 4.92
CA LYS A 112 -31.99 -15.53 4.93
C LYS A 112 -33.45 -15.79 5.28
N LYS A 113 -34.08 -14.90 6.07
CA LYS A 113 -35.48 -15.07 6.54
C LYS A 113 -36.52 -14.51 5.56
N THR A 114 -36.22 -13.38 4.92
CA THR A 114 -37.18 -12.66 4.09
C THR A 114 -36.89 -12.80 2.58
N ASN A 115 -35.74 -13.35 2.20
CA ASN A 115 -35.23 -13.41 0.82
C ASN A 115 -35.16 -12.04 0.11
N ILE A 116 -35.15 -10.95 0.89
CA ILE A 116 -35.07 -9.59 0.35
C ILE A 116 -33.59 -9.18 0.34
N GLY A 117 -33.12 -8.70 -0.83
CA GLY A 117 -31.79 -8.13 -0.98
C GLY A 117 -31.72 -6.69 -0.49
N TYR A 118 -30.68 -6.32 0.23
CA TYR A 118 -30.36 -4.96 0.62
C TYR A 118 -28.88 -4.67 0.41
N ASN A 119 -28.54 -3.40 0.17
CA ASN A 119 -27.15 -2.99 -0.07
C ASN A 119 -26.45 -2.73 1.25
N LYS A 120 -25.26 -3.31 1.41
CA LYS A 120 -24.39 -3.18 2.58
C LYS A 120 -22.99 -2.74 2.13
N LYS A 121 -22.31 -1.88 2.91
CA LYS A 121 -20.93 -1.51 2.62
C LYS A 121 -20.01 -2.70 2.87
N ILE A 122 -18.91 -2.80 2.12
CA ILE A 122 -18.00 -3.95 2.23
C ILE A 122 -17.45 -4.11 3.65
N LYS A 123 -17.10 -3.03 4.32
CA LYS A 123 -16.61 -3.06 5.71
C LYS A 123 -17.61 -3.61 6.72
N ASP A 124 -18.90 -3.48 6.44
CA ASP A 124 -19.97 -3.84 7.37
C ASP A 124 -20.47 -5.30 7.19
N ILE A 125 -19.89 -6.04 6.23
CA ILE A 125 -20.20 -7.45 6.00
C ILE A 125 -19.72 -8.26 7.21
N VAL A 126 -20.58 -9.14 7.69
CA VAL A 126 -20.31 -10.02 8.84
C VAL A 126 -20.44 -11.49 8.44
N VAL A 127 -19.86 -12.35 9.26
CA VAL A 127 -19.97 -13.82 9.09
C VAL A 127 -21.43 -14.26 9.10
N GLY A 128 -21.80 -15.08 8.13
CA GLY A 128 -23.16 -15.56 7.96
C GLY A 128 -24.03 -14.72 7.02
N ASP A 129 -23.50 -13.60 6.48
CA ASP A 129 -24.17 -12.84 5.42
C ASP A 129 -24.15 -13.64 4.10
N LEU A 130 -25.29 -13.71 3.39
CA LEU A 130 -25.38 -14.25 2.03
C LEU A 130 -25.18 -13.12 1.03
N LEU A 131 -24.08 -13.16 0.28
CA LEU A 131 -23.74 -12.14 -0.70
C LEU A 131 -24.19 -12.54 -2.10
N LEU A 132 -24.82 -11.60 -2.80
CA LEU A 132 -25.12 -11.72 -4.22
C LEU A 132 -24.01 -11.10 -5.04
N ILE A 133 -23.22 -11.92 -5.73
CA ILE A 133 -22.11 -11.48 -6.54
C ILE A 133 -22.47 -11.54 -8.01
N ASN A 134 -22.40 -10.41 -8.68
CA ASN A 134 -22.68 -10.31 -10.11
C ASN A 134 -21.46 -10.73 -10.94
N LYS A 135 -21.72 -11.11 -12.20
CA LYS A 135 -20.65 -11.42 -13.17
C LYS A 135 -19.70 -10.24 -13.30
N ASN A 136 -18.39 -10.53 -13.36
CA ASN A 136 -17.32 -9.56 -13.47
C ASN A 136 -17.18 -8.58 -12.27
N SER A 137 -17.75 -8.90 -11.12
CA SER A 137 -17.52 -8.14 -9.89
C SER A 137 -16.39 -8.73 -9.07
N ILE A 138 -15.78 -7.89 -8.22
CA ILE A 138 -14.74 -8.30 -7.28
C ILE A 138 -15.40 -8.98 -6.09
N ILE A 139 -14.84 -10.11 -5.66
CA ILE A 139 -15.24 -10.79 -4.45
C ILE A 139 -14.59 -10.06 -3.26
N PRO A 140 -15.37 -9.42 -2.37
CA PRO A 140 -14.82 -8.54 -1.34
C PRO A 140 -14.43 -9.26 -0.04
N VAL A 141 -14.72 -10.55 0.08
CA VAL A 141 -14.53 -11.34 1.30
C VAL A 141 -14.25 -12.79 0.95
N ASP A 142 -13.56 -13.48 1.83
CA ASP A 142 -13.44 -14.93 1.76
C ASP A 142 -14.78 -15.60 2.13
N GLY A 143 -15.13 -16.65 1.42
CA GLY A 143 -16.41 -17.31 1.65
C GLY A 143 -16.60 -18.59 0.84
N LEU A 144 -17.72 -19.24 1.07
CA LEU A 144 -18.12 -20.46 0.38
C LEU A 144 -19.20 -20.16 -0.66
N VAL A 145 -19.05 -20.72 -1.85
CA VAL A 145 -20.07 -20.63 -2.90
C VAL A 145 -21.26 -21.52 -2.50
N TYR A 146 -22.40 -20.89 -2.25
CA TYR A 146 -23.62 -21.60 -1.85
C TYR A 146 -24.46 -22.04 -3.05
N LYS A 147 -24.63 -21.17 -4.05
CA LYS A 147 -25.46 -21.43 -5.24
C LYS A 147 -25.00 -20.60 -6.43
N ILE A 148 -25.04 -21.23 -7.60
CA ILE A 148 -24.77 -20.56 -8.90
C ILE A 148 -26.10 -20.59 -9.66
N TYR A 149 -26.53 -19.46 -10.27
CA TYR A 149 -27.84 -19.31 -10.88
C TYR A 149 -27.87 -19.58 -12.37
N ASP A 150 -26.91 -19.10 -13.12
CA ASP A 150 -26.98 -19.04 -14.59
C ASP A 150 -26.09 -20.07 -15.31
N ASP A 151 -25.08 -20.61 -14.62
CA ASP A 151 -24.08 -21.53 -15.19
C ASP A 151 -23.87 -22.72 -14.24
N GLU A 152 -23.38 -23.85 -14.77
CA GLU A 152 -22.99 -25.01 -13.95
C GLU A 152 -21.71 -24.78 -13.13
N TYR A 153 -20.90 -23.79 -13.49
CA TYR A 153 -19.63 -23.50 -12.82
C TYR A 153 -19.33 -22.00 -12.74
N ALA A 154 -18.63 -21.59 -11.70
CA ALA A 154 -18.12 -20.24 -11.52
C ALA A 154 -16.59 -20.21 -11.72
N LYS A 155 -16.12 -19.43 -12.68
CA LYS A 155 -14.69 -19.19 -12.88
C LYS A 155 -14.23 -18.00 -12.06
N ILE A 156 -13.33 -18.22 -11.10
CA ILE A 156 -12.75 -17.18 -10.26
C ILE A 156 -11.32 -16.90 -10.74
N ASN A 157 -11.01 -15.65 -11.02
CA ASN A 157 -9.65 -15.24 -11.36
C ASN A 157 -8.93 -14.78 -10.08
N LEU A 158 -7.88 -15.50 -9.69
CA LEU A 158 -7.04 -15.23 -8.52
C LEU A 158 -5.84 -14.35 -8.89
N ALA A 159 -6.03 -13.34 -9.71
CA ALA A 159 -4.96 -12.60 -10.37
C ALA A 159 -3.97 -11.86 -9.44
N ASN A 160 -4.16 -11.83 -8.12
CA ASN A 160 -3.28 -11.09 -7.20
C ASN A 160 -3.26 -11.70 -5.78
N LEU A 161 -2.96 -12.98 -5.70
CA LEU A 161 -2.53 -13.58 -4.44
C LEU A 161 -1.01 -13.49 -4.28
#